data_75e83f94feb1615dcf6a04876ec57874
#
_entry.id   75e83f94feb1615dcf6a04876ec57874
#
_cell.length_a   1.000
_cell.length_b   1.000
_cell.length_c   1.000
_cell.angle_alpha   90.00
_cell.angle_beta   90.00
_cell.angle_gamma   90.00
#
_symmetry.space_group_name_H-M   'P 1'
#
loop_
_entity.id
_entity.type
_entity.pdbx_description
1 polymer ?
#
loop_
_entity_poly.entity_id
_entity_poly.type
_entity_poly.pdbx_seq_one_letter_code
_entity_poly.pdbx_strand_id
1 'polypeptide(L)'
;VKLAMISYAHESSQALADIEIEGQRGIDWITVDRAAFWKAEMRRAADGVNQAIKDLEHCRTYKKVGDNTPACAEEKKNLEKARKRLQRAEEKLELVRRWTPVVLQQFRETCVRLVRFREIIDVDCPRAIARIEQMLTALENYQTVTSPSGTNTSGTSTAIKSVARQPDDSDGEPSTEESTNS
;
A
#
# COMPACT_ATOMS: atom_id res chain seq x y z
N VAL A 1 2.85 -5.09 28.21
CA VAL A 1 3.66 -4.64 27.07
C VAL A 1 3.78 -5.75 26.02
N LYS A 2 4.29 -6.97 26.34
CA LYS A 2 4.48 -8.08 25.40
C LYS A 2 3.20 -8.40 24.61
N LEU A 3 2.08 -8.67 25.29
CA LEU A 3 0.80 -8.98 24.65
C LEU A 3 0.32 -7.86 23.73
N ALA A 4 0.48 -6.60 24.13
CA ALA A 4 0.12 -5.46 23.30
C ALA A 4 0.98 -5.36 22.02
N MET A 5 2.27 -5.71 22.09
CA MET A 5 3.13 -5.75 20.89
C MET A 5 2.74 -6.89 19.94
N ILE A 6 2.36 -8.05 20.47
CA ILE A 6 1.88 -9.18 19.65
C ILE A 6 0.58 -8.79 18.95
N SER A 7 -0.39 -8.20 19.67
CA SER A 7 -1.65 -7.73 19.09
C SER A 7 -1.40 -6.67 18.02
N TYR A 8 -0.55 -5.68 18.30
CA TYR A 8 -0.16 -4.64 17.35
C TYR A 8 0.47 -5.22 16.08
N ALA A 9 1.42 -6.15 16.20
CA ALA A 9 2.06 -6.77 15.06
C ALA A 9 1.03 -7.54 14.19
N HIS A 10 0.13 -8.29 14.82
CA HIS A 10 -0.91 -9.03 14.12
C HIS A 10 -1.89 -8.11 13.41
N GLU A 11 -2.45 -7.12 14.10
CA GLU A 11 -3.40 -6.16 13.55
C GLU A 11 -2.77 -5.33 12.42
N SER A 12 -1.51 -4.91 12.58
CA SER A 12 -0.79 -4.16 11.55
C SER A 12 -0.50 -5.01 10.31
N SER A 13 -0.13 -6.29 10.48
CA SER A 13 0.07 -7.22 9.36
C SER A 13 -1.21 -7.43 8.58
N GLN A 14 -2.33 -7.59 9.28
CA GLN A 14 -3.65 -7.73 8.65
C GLN A 14 -4.05 -6.45 7.89
N ALA A 15 -3.87 -5.28 8.50
CA ALA A 15 -4.16 -4.00 7.86
C ALA A 15 -3.31 -3.76 6.59
N LEU A 16 -2.03 -4.19 6.60
CA LEU A 16 -1.18 -4.14 5.40
C LEU A 16 -1.69 -5.02 4.27
N ALA A 17 -2.13 -6.24 4.59
CA ALA A 17 -2.71 -7.14 3.60
C ALA A 17 -4.00 -6.56 3.01
N ASP A 18 -4.85 -5.98 3.83
CA ASP A 18 -6.08 -5.32 3.37
C ASP A 18 -5.80 -4.14 2.45
N ILE A 19 -4.81 -3.30 2.77
CA ILE A 19 -4.38 -2.18 1.92
C ILE A 19 -3.91 -2.67 0.54
N GLU A 20 -3.13 -3.74 0.48
CA GLU A 20 -2.67 -4.33 -0.79
C GLU A 20 -3.82 -4.86 -1.62
N ILE A 21 -4.75 -5.59 -1.01
CA ILE A 21 -5.93 -6.14 -1.67
C ILE A 21 -6.82 -5.02 -2.22
N GLU A 22 -7.15 -4.03 -1.39
CA GLU A 22 -7.99 -2.90 -1.81
C GLU A 22 -7.31 -2.02 -2.86
N GLY A 23 -5.99 -1.82 -2.75
CA GLY A 23 -5.21 -1.10 -3.74
C GLY A 23 -5.21 -1.81 -5.09
N GLN A 24 -5.02 -3.14 -5.11
CA GLN A 24 -5.08 -3.93 -6.34
C GLN A 24 -6.49 -3.90 -6.96
N ARG A 25 -7.54 -4.04 -6.16
CA ARG A 25 -8.94 -3.89 -6.63
C ARG A 25 -9.19 -2.52 -7.25
N GLY A 26 -8.68 -1.46 -6.63
CA GLY A 26 -8.79 -0.11 -7.17
C GLY A 26 -8.12 0.06 -8.54
N ILE A 27 -6.95 -0.55 -8.70
CA ILE A 27 -6.23 -0.59 -9.99
C ILE A 27 -7.04 -1.35 -11.03
N ASP A 28 -7.50 -2.55 -10.74
CA ASP A 28 -8.25 -3.39 -11.67
C ASP A 28 -9.56 -2.69 -12.08
N TRP A 29 -10.23 -2.04 -11.14
CA TRP A 29 -11.41 -1.25 -11.42
C TRP A 29 -11.16 -0.11 -12.42
N ILE A 30 -10.04 0.63 -12.29
CA ILE A 30 -9.70 1.72 -13.20
C ILE A 30 -9.22 1.18 -14.55
N THR A 31 -8.29 0.21 -14.54
CA THR A 31 -7.59 -0.24 -15.75
C THR A 31 -8.44 -1.17 -16.61
N VAL A 32 -9.26 -2.01 -16.00
CA VAL A 32 -10.08 -3.02 -16.68
C VAL A 32 -11.52 -2.55 -16.75
N ASP A 33 -12.19 -2.42 -15.63
CA ASP A 33 -13.64 -2.21 -15.59
C ASP A 33 -14.06 -0.87 -16.21
N ARG A 34 -13.41 0.21 -15.78
CA ARG A 34 -13.74 1.55 -16.29
C ARG A 34 -13.33 1.73 -17.74
N ALA A 35 -12.21 1.17 -18.14
CA ALA A 35 -11.78 1.19 -19.54
C ALA A 35 -12.74 0.41 -20.43
N ALA A 36 -13.15 -0.79 -20.04
CA ALA A 36 -14.13 -1.61 -20.76
C ALA A 36 -15.50 -0.92 -20.83
N PHE A 37 -15.96 -0.38 -19.69
CA PHE A 37 -17.24 0.34 -19.63
C PHE A 37 -17.30 1.50 -20.62
N TRP A 38 -16.29 2.41 -20.60
CA TRP A 38 -16.30 3.57 -21.47
C TRP A 38 -16.07 3.21 -22.94
N LYS A 39 -15.31 2.15 -23.26
CA LYS A 39 -15.21 1.62 -24.63
C LYS A 39 -16.57 1.11 -25.13
N ALA A 40 -17.32 0.39 -24.31
CA ALA A 40 -18.66 -0.09 -24.67
C ALA A 40 -19.64 1.07 -24.82
N GLU A 41 -19.59 2.06 -23.91
CA GLU A 41 -20.46 3.24 -23.98
C GLU A 41 -20.15 4.10 -25.22
N MET A 42 -18.89 4.26 -25.59
CA MET A 42 -18.50 4.94 -26.83
C MET A 42 -19.09 4.25 -28.07
N ARG A 43 -19.02 2.90 -28.14
CA ARG A 43 -19.61 2.14 -29.24
C ARG A 43 -21.13 2.34 -29.30
N ARG A 44 -21.82 2.21 -28.16
CA ARG A 44 -23.27 2.45 -28.07
C ARG A 44 -23.66 3.88 -28.46
N ALA A 45 -22.85 4.85 -28.05
CA ALA A 45 -23.09 6.24 -28.40
C ALA A 45 -22.88 6.50 -29.92
N ALA A 46 -21.84 5.88 -30.52
CA ALA A 46 -21.62 5.93 -31.97
C ALA A 46 -22.77 5.31 -32.77
N ASP A 47 -23.26 4.16 -32.32
CA ASP A 47 -24.45 3.54 -32.92
C ASP A 47 -25.66 4.45 -32.79
N GLY A 48 -25.84 5.12 -31.67
CA GLY A 48 -26.90 6.11 -31.47
C GLY A 48 -26.78 7.33 -32.38
N VAL A 49 -25.57 7.81 -32.68
CA VAL A 49 -25.34 8.88 -33.67
C VAL A 49 -25.71 8.40 -35.06
N ASN A 50 -25.28 7.18 -35.45
CA ASN A 50 -25.61 6.61 -36.76
C ASN A 50 -27.12 6.44 -36.93
N GLN A 51 -27.81 6.00 -35.88
CA GLN A 51 -29.28 5.90 -35.92
C GLN A 51 -29.95 7.27 -36.05
N ALA A 52 -29.51 8.25 -35.28
CA ALA A 52 -30.05 9.62 -35.36
C ALA A 52 -29.82 10.28 -36.73
N ILE A 53 -28.72 9.95 -37.41
CA ILE A 53 -28.45 10.39 -38.78
C ILE A 53 -29.49 9.78 -39.74
N LYS A 54 -29.70 8.47 -39.66
CA LYS A 54 -30.72 7.76 -40.48
C LYS A 54 -32.11 8.33 -40.25
N ASP A 55 -32.50 8.59 -39.03
CA ASP A 55 -33.79 9.15 -38.66
C ASP A 55 -33.99 10.56 -39.26
N LEU A 56 -32.92 11.38 -39.23
CA LEU A 56 -32.91 12.72 -39.83
C LEU A 56 -33.01 12.63 -41.36
N GLU A 57 -32.29 11.71 -41.99
CA GLU A 57 -32.39 11.47 -43.46
C GLU A 57 -33.77 10.98 -43.84
N HIS A 58 -34.32 10.04 -43.08
CA HIS A 58 -35.70 9.56 -43.28
C HIS A 58 -36.70 10.70 -43.13
N CYS A 59 -36.58 11.57 -42.13
CA CYS A 59 -37.45 12.73 -42.01
C CYS A 59 -37.39 13.65 -43.24
N ARG A 60 -36.19 13.92 -43.74
CA ARG A 60 -35.98 14.79 -44.91
C ARG A 60 -36.54 14.21 -46.20
N THR A 61 -36.46 12.88 -46.34
CA THR A 61 -36.85 12.20 -47.59
C THR A 61 -38.33 11.91 -47.65
N TYR A 62 -38.89 11.37 -46.55
CA TYR A 62 -40.26 10.84 -46.58
C TYR A 62 -41.35 11.78 -46.02
N LYS A 63 -40.95 12.78 -45.21
CA LYS A 63 -41.88 13.80 -44.71
C LYS A 63 -41.98 15.04 -45.63
N LYS A 64 -41.42 14.95 -46.83
CA LYS A 64 -41.49 16.03 -47.83
C LYS A 64 -42.88 16.09 -48.41
N VAL A 65 -43.62 17.18 -48.27
CA VAL A 65 -44.94 17.42 -48.86
C VAL A 65 -44.82 18.54 -49.89
N GLY A 66 -44.82 18.17 -51.17
CA GLY A 66 -44.62 19.08 -52.26
C GLY A 66 -43.17 19.69 -52.24
N ASP A 67 -43.03 20.98 -52.48
CA ASP A 67 -41.73 21.67 -52.42
C ASP A 67 -41.30 22.07 -51.01
N ASN A 68 -42.12 21.77 -50.01
CA ASN A 68 -41.86 22.19 -48.65
C ASN A 68 -41.05 21.12 -47.92
N THR A 69 -39.78 21.44 -47.53
CA THR A 69 -38.94 20.55 -46.77
C THR A 69 -39.29 20.66 -45.27
N PRO A 70 -39.56 19.51 -44.60
CA PRO A 70 -39.92 19.53 -43.18
C PRO A 70 -38.73 20.07 -42.34
N ALA A 71 -39.05 20.80 -41.29
CA ALA A 71 -38.05 21.39 -40.40
C ALA A 71 -37.22 20.34 -39.67
N CYS A 72 -37.73 19.10 -39.46
CA CYS A 72 -37.09 17.98 -38.76
C CYS A 72 -36.38 18.41 -37.44
N ALA A 73 -37.05 19.28 -36.68
CA ALA A 73 -36.44 19.92 -35.53
C ALA A 73 -36.13 18.93 -34.39
N GLU A 74 -36.98 17.94 -34.20
CA GLU A 74 -36.78 16.89 -33.17
C GLU A 74 -35.62 15.97 -33.53
N GLU A 75 -35.56 15.53 -34.81
CA GLU A 75 -34.48 14.66 -35.30
C GLU A 75 -33.12 15.38 -35.22
N LYS A 76 -33.07 16.68 -35.55
CA LYS A 76 -31.84 17.49 -35.37
C LYS A 76 -31.44 17.58 -33.90
N LYS A 77 -32.40 17.81 -33.01
CA LYS A 77 -32.14 17.86 -31.55
C LYS A 77 -31.68 16.51 -30.99
N ASN A 78 -32.26 15.40 -31.51
CA ASN A 78 -31.85 14.05 -31.13
C ASN A 78 -30.41 13.74 -31.60
N LEU A 79 -30.08 14.12 -32.83
CA LEU A 79 -28.72 14.00 -33.36
C LEU A 79 -27.72 14.79 -32.51
N GLU A 80 -28.05 16.01 -32.12
CA GLU A 80 -27.18 16.84 -31.25
C GLU A 80 -26.99 16.17 -29.88
N LYS A 81 -28.06 15.63 -29.28
CA LYS A 81 -27.95 14.88 -28.02
C LYS A 81 -27.07 13.64 -28.17
N ALA A 82 -27.23 12.88 -29.25
CA ALA A 82 -26.42 11.69 -29.51
C ALA A 82 -24.93 12.06 -29.68
N ARG A 83 -24.62 13.13 -30.41
CA ARG A 83 -23.25 13.63 -30.56
C ARG A 83 -22.63 14.06 -29.21
N LYS A 84 -23.38 14.78 -28.38
CA LYS A 84 -22.92 15.16 -27.02
C LYS A 84 -22.65 13.93 -26.14
N ARG A 85 -23.46 12.87 -26.27
CA ARG A 85 -23.24 11.62 -25.54
C ARG A 85 -21.96 10.91 -26.01
N LEU A 86 -21.71 10.86 -27.32
CA LEU A 86 -20.50 10.30 -27.89
C LEU A 86 -19.26 11.06 -27.40
N GLN A 87 -19.26 12.38 -27.55
CA GLN A 87 -18.18 13.24 -27.09
C GLN A 87 -17.88 13.02 -25.60
N ARG A 88 -18.93 12.96 -24.75
CA ARG A 88 -18.73 12.69 -23.32
C ARG A 88 -18.11 11.31 -23.06
N ALA A 89 -18.46 10.30 -23.83
CA ALA A 89 -17.88 8.96 -23.68
C ALA A 89 -16.42 8.94 -24.11
N GLU A 90 -16.06 9.64 -25.18
CA GLU A 90 -14.69 9.81 -25.65
C GLU A 90 -13.83 10.55 -24.62
N GLU A 91 -14.32 11.68 -24.10
CA GLU A 91 -13.63 12.45 -23.05
C GLU A 91 -13.36 11.61 -21.79
N LYS A 92 -14.35 10.81 -21.39
CA LYS A 92 -14.20 9.93 -20.21
C LYS A 92 -13.22 8.79 -20.45
N LEU A 93 -13.23 8.19 -21.65
CA LEU A 93 -12.24 7.17 -22.02
C LEU A 93 -10.82 7.73 -22.03
N GLU A 94 -10.65 8.94 -22.56
CA GLU A 94 -9.35 9.62 -22.57
C GLU A 94 -8.87 9.97 -21.16
N LEU A 95 -9.76 10.41 -20.27
CA LEU A 95 -9.46 10.61 -18.86
C LEU A 95 -8.98 9.32 -18.19
N VAL A 96 -9.65 8.19 -18.42
CA VAL A 96 -9.21 6.89 -17.88
C VAL A 96 -7.81 6.55 -18.38
N ARG A 97 -7.54 6.69 -19.68
CA ARG A 97 -6.22 6.42 -20.27
C ARG A 97 -5.13 7.29 -19.64
N ARG A 98 -5.40 8.57 -19.41
CA ARG A 98 -4.45 9.50 -18.82
C ARG A 98 -4.18 9.22 -17.35
N TRP A 99 -5.22 8.85 -16.58
CA TRP A 99 -5.07 8.59 -15.16
C TRP A 99 -4.52 7.19 -14.82
N THR A 100 -4.70 6.20 -15.68
CA THR A 100 -4.20 4.84 -15.48
C THR A 100 -2.71 4.79 -15.11
N PRO A 101 -1.77 5.37 -15.88
CA PRO A 101 -0.35 5.32 -15.52
C PRO A 101 -0.04 6.06 -14.24
N VAL A 102 -0.73 7.18 -13.96
CA VAL A 102 -0.53 7.97 -12.73
C VAL A 102 -0.92 7.14 -11.50
N VAL A 103 -2.09 6.50 -11.52
CA VAL A 103 -2.57 5.65 -10.42
C VAL A 103 -1.65 4.45 -10.21
N LEU A 104 -1.23 3.78 -11.28
CA LEU A 104 -0.28 2.67 -11.21
C LEU A 104 1.06 3.09 -10.59
N GLN A 105 1.57 4.25 -10.94
CA GLN A 105 2.79 4.78 -10.37
C GLN A 105 2.63 5.08 -8.88
N GLN A 106 1.57 5.79 -8.50
CA GLN A 106 1.30 6.14 -7.10
C GLN A 106 1.11 4.89 -6.22
N PHE A 107 0.46 3.87 -6.75
CA PHE A 107 0.33 2.60 -6.03
C PHE A 107 1.68 1.92 -5.82
N ARG A 108 2.53 1.85 -6.86
CA ARG A 108 3.89 1.28 -6.72
C ARG A 108 4.72 2.03 -5.68
N GLU A 109 4.68 3.36 -5.70
CA GLU A 109 5.38 4.19 -4.72
C GLU A 109 4.86 3.93 -3.29
N THR A 110 3.55 3.75 -3.15
CA THR A 110 2.93 3.39 -1.86
C THR A 110 3.40 2.01 -1.40
N CYS A 111 3.38 1.01 -2.28
CA CYS A 111 3.87 -0.34 -1.96
C CYS A 111 5.34 -0.33 -1.49
N VAL A 112 6.21 0.46 -2.14
CA VAL A 112 7.62 0.59 -1.71
C VAL A 112 7.71 1.15 -0.29
N ARG A 113 6.89 2.13 0.06
CA ARG A 113 6.87 2.68 1.44
C ARG A 113 6.35 1.64 2.45
N LEU A 114 5.37 0.83 2.07
CA LEU A 114 4.80 -0.21 2.91
C LEU A 114 5.77 -1.37 3.16
N VAL A 115 6.69 -1.67 2.24
CA VAL A 115 7.73 -2.69 2.42
C VAL A 115 8.54 -2.45 3.69
N ARG A 116 8.97 -1.20 3.93
CA ARG A 116 9.73 -0.85 5.14
C ARG A 116 8.91 -1.05 6.41
N PHE A 117 7.63 -0.72 6.37
CA PHE A 117 6.73 -0.93 7.51
C PHE A 117 6.50 -2.43 7.77
N ARG A 118 6.37 -3.22 6.72
CA ARG A 118 6.31 -4.68 6.81
C ARG A 118 7.56 -5.27 7.46
N GLU A 119 8.74 -4.79 7.10
CA GLU A 119 10.01 -5.20 7.71
C GLU A 119 10.01 -4.97 9.23
N ILE A 120 9.51 -3.82 9.68
CA ILE A 120 9.37 -3.53 11.12
C ILE A 120 8.45 -4.55 11.80
N ILE A 121 7.32 -4.88 11.18
CA ILE A 121 6.35 -5.82 11.75
C ILE A 121 6.89 -7.25 11.76
N ASP A 122 7.50 -7.70 10.68
CA ASP A 122 7.88 -9.10 10.47
C ASP A 122 9.24 -9.44 11.12
N VAL A 123 10.11 -8.44 11.31
CA VAL A 123 11.48 -8.63 11.83
C VAL A 123 11.69 -7.94 13.17
N ASP A 124 11.41 -6.65 13.26
CA ASP A 124 11.76 -5.88 14.45
C ASP A 124 10.81 -6.15 15.63
N CYS A 125 9.52 -6.30 15.38
CA CYS A 125 8.55 -6.65 16.43
C CYS A 125 8.83 -8.01 17.08
N PRO A 126 9.03 -9.12 16.35
CA PRO A 126 9.42 -10.41 16.94
C PRO A 126 10.73 -10.34 17.72
N ARG A 127 11.73 -9.62 17.18
CA ARG A 127 13.03 -9.42 17.85
C ARG A 127 12.87 -8.64 19.16
N ALA A 128 12.05 -7.60 19.16
CA ALA A 128 11.75 -6.83 20.38
C ALA A 128 10.99 -7.66 21.41
N ILE A 129 10.02 -8.49 20.98
CA ILE A 129 9.28 -9.39 21.83
C ILE A 129 10.21 -10.41 22.48
N ALA A 130 11.11 -11.04 21.72
CA ALA A 130 12.09 -12.00 22.25
C ALA A 130 13.02 -11.33 23.27
N ARG A 131 13.43 -10.07 23.05
CA ARG A 131 14.26 -9.32 24.01
C ARG A 131 13.52 -9.01 25.30
N ILE A 132 12.24 -8.68 25.23
CA ILE A 132 11.37 -8.50 26.41
C ILE A 132 11.26 -9.81 27.20
N GLU A 133 11.10 -10.94 26.53
CA GLU A 133 11.08 -12.27 27.18
C GLU A 133 12.35 -12.57 27.92
N GLN A 134 13.51 -12.32 27.31
CA GLN A 134 14.80 -12.50 27.97
C GLN A 134 14.94 -11.62 29.22
N MET A 135 14.50 -10.35 29.14
CA MET A 135 14.51 -9.45 30.29
C MET A 135 13.57 -9.93 31.42
N LEU A 136 12.38 -10.43 31.10
CA LEU A 136 11.45 -10.98 32.08
C LEU A 136 12.05 -12.20 32.78
N THR A 137 12.62 -13.13 32.02
CA THR A 137 13.28 -14.33 32.57
C THR A 137 14.46 -13.95 33.48
N ALA A 138 15.26 -12.94 33.10
CA ALA A 138 16.34 -12.46 33.94
C ALA A 138 15.85 -11.85 35.27
N LEU A 139 14.74 -11.09 35.25
CA LEU A 139 14.12 -10.53 36.44
C LEU A 139 13.52 -11.62 37.35
N GLU A 140 12.87 -12.65 36.78
CA GLU A 140 12.35 -13.79 37.52
C GLU A 140 13.48 -14.55 38.23
N ASN A 141 14.58 -14.82 37.52
CA ASN A 141 15.78 -15.44 38.10
C ASN A 141 16.38 -14.61 39.22
N TYR A 142 16.42 -13.26 39.06
CA TYR A 142 16.91 -12.37 40.11
C TYR A 142 16.01 -12.41 41.36
N GLN A 143 14.69 -12.47 41.21
CA GLN A 143 13.75 -12.58 42.32
C GLN A 143 13.87 -13.91 43.07
N THR A 144 14.14 -15.00 42.37
CA THR A 144 14.35 -16.31 43.00
C THR A 144 15.63 -16.41 43.78
N VAL A 145 16.69 -15.72 43.33
CA VAL A 145 18.00 -15.67 44.03
C VAL A 145 17.96 -14.73 45.26
N THR A 146 17.14 -13.67 45.22
CA THR A 146 17.06 -12.67 46.30
C THR A 146 16.05 -13.06 47.40
N SER A 147 15.33 -14.14 47.29
CA SER A 147 14.52 -14.66 48.38
C SER A 147 15.40 -15.45 49.31
N PRO A 148 15.87 -14.93 50.49
CA PRO A 148 16.61 -15.71 51.43
C PRO A 148 15.62 -16.71 52.07
N SER A 149 15.72 -17.98 51.68
CA SER A 149 15.13 -19.06 52.45
C SER A 149 15.84 -19.07 53.81
N GLY A 150 15.15 -18.51 54.81
CA GLY A 150 15.61 -18.59 56.18
C GLY A 150 15.59 -20.05 56.64
N THR A 151 16.75 -20.66 56.69
CA THR A 151 17.04 -21.79 57.56
C THR A 151 18.42 -21.64 58.13
N ASN A 152 18.41 -21.42 59.43
CA ASN A 152 19.58 -21.49 60.29
C ASN A 152 20.34 -22.79 60.09
N THR A 153 21.64 -22.73 59.90
CA THR A 153 22.55 -23.70 60.53
C THR A 153 23.93 -23.09 60.73
N SER A 154 24.34 -23.28 61.95
CA SER A 154 25.57 -22.89 62.61
C SER A 154 26.86 -23.27 61.87
N GLY A 155 27.82 -22.35 61.92
CA GLY A 155 29.22 -22.66 62.27
C GLY A 155 30.04 -23.42 61.25
N THR A 156 30.99 -22.74 60.68
CA THR A 156 32.41 -23.07 60.85
C THR A 156 33.26 -22.02 60.15
N SER A 157 34.07 -21.34 60.97
CA SER A 157 35.10 -20.41 60.58
C SER A 157 36.21 -21.16 59.85
N THR A 158 36.63 -20.75 58.68
CA THR A 158 37.96 -21.09 58.18
C THR A 158 38.50 -20.01 57.24
N ALA A 159 39.46 -19.33 57.77
CA ALA A 159 40.63 -18.68 57.21
C ALA A 159 40.62 -18.11 55.76
N ILE A 160 40.83 -16.84 55.79
CA ILE A 160 41.36 -15.91 54.76
C ILE A 160 42.62 -16.48 54.08
N LYS A 161 42.64 -16.47 52.74
CA LYS A 161 43.90 -16.38 52.01
C LYS A 161 43.75 -15.36 50.87
N SER A 162 44.30 -14.19 51.15
CA SER A 162 44.54 -13.10 50.23
C SER A 162 45.57 -13.52 49.18
N VAL A 163 45.22 -13.38 47.91
CA VAL A 163 46.22 -13.30 46.82
C VAL A 163 45.95 -12.04 46.04
N ALA A 164 46.83 -11.08 46.26
CA ALA A 164 46.99 -9.92 45.41
C ALA A 164 47.51 -10.32 44.05
N ARG A 165 46.95 -9.76 42.99
CA ARG A 165 47.59 -9.76 41.68
C ARG A 165 47.51 -8.37 41.05
N GLN A 166 48.71 -7.87 40.76
CA GLN A 166 49.04 -6.60 40.15
C GLN A 166 48.48 -6.38 38.77
N PRO A 167 48.37 -5.13 38.32
CA PRO A 167 48.03 -4.74 36.98
C PRO A 167 49.22 -4.90 36.03
N ASP A 168 48.97 -5.30 34.81
CA ASP A 168 49.93 -5.29 33.71
C ASP A 168 49.50 -4.23 32.69
N ASP A 169 50.36 -3.19 32.67
CA ASP A 169 50.35 -2.16 31.62
C ASP A 169 51.03 -2.73 30.38
N SER A 170 50.43 -2.57 29.25
CA SER A 170 51.21 -2.51 27.99
C SER A 170 50.49 -1.62 26.97
N ASP A 171 51.09 -0.47 26.81
CA ASP A 171 50.97 0.49 25.73
C ASP A 171 51.20 -0.16 24.35
N GLY A 172 50.53 0.39 23.37
CA GLY A 172 50.77 0.03 21.97
C GLY A 172 49.93 0.77 20.96
N GLU A 173 50.17 2.05 20.79
CA GLU A 173 49.89 2.83 19.58
C GLU A 173 51.15 2.89 18.71
N PRO A 174 51.12 3.48 17.47
CA PRO A 174 50.15 3.52 16.37
C PRO A 174 50.81 3.13 15.03
N SER A 175 50.03 3.00 13.95
CA SER A 175 50.57 3.22 12.61
C SER A 175 49.51 3.66 11.63
N THR A 176 49.58 4.90 11.24
CA THR A 176 49.14 5.52 10.01
C THR A 176 49.67 4.77 8.79
N GLU A 177 48.82 4.54 7.79
CA GLU A 177 49.20 4.61 6.38
C GLU A 177 48.05 5.05 5.51
N GLU A 178 48.26 6.16 4.94
CA GLU A 178 47.70 6.86 3.82
C GLU A 178 47.98 6.09 2.54
N SER A 179 46.95 5.92 1.66
CA SER A 179 47.18 5.76 0.24
C SER A 179 45.95 6.14 -0.57
N THR A 180 46.04 7.28 -1.18
CA THR A 180 45.48 7.75 -2.42
C THR A 180 45.55 6.69 -3.53
N ASN A 181 44.52 6.48 -4.35
CA ASN A 181 44.58 6.77 -5.80
C ASN A 181 43.34 6.33 -6.58
N SER A 182 42.95 7.20 -7.49
CA SER A 182 42.20 7.10 -8.75
C SER A 182 40.70 6.98 -8.69
#